data_1456e9a9df3cfbeaa884d15ad5de43b6
#
_entry.id   1456e9a9df3cfbeaa884d15ad5de43b6
#
_cell.length_a   1.000
_cell.length_b   1.000
_cell.length_c   1.000
_cell.angle_alpha   90.00
_cell.angle_beta   90.00
_cell.angle_gamma   90.00
#
_symmetry.space_group_name_H-M   'P 1'
#
loop_
_entity.id
_entity.type
_entity.pdbx_description
1 polymer ?
#
loop_
_entity_poly.entity_id
_entity_poly.type
_entity_poly.pdbx_seq_one_letter_code
_entity_poly.pdbx_strand_id
1 'polypeptide(L)'
;MRFMLLFSRQGKLRLQKWYVPLGDQEKRRLGRELVQTILGRKAKMCSFLEWRDLKVVYKRYASLYFCCAIEEQDNELITLEVIHRYVELLDKYFGSVCELDIIFNFEKAYFILDEFLLGGEAQETSKKSVLKAIEQADQLQENIDFQMRLFPGVLVPNMASESSGLFQN
;
A
#
# COMPACT_ATOMS: atom_id res chain seq x y z
N MET A 1 -11.26 -7.78 -2.15
CA MET A 1 -10.60 -7.10 -1.01
C MET A 1 -11.43 -5.91 -0.57
N ARG A 2 -11.69 -5.80 0.71
CA ARG A 2 -12.50 -4.70 1.28
C ARG A 2 -11.61 -3.54 1.71
N PHE A 3 -10.51 -3.83 2.36
CA PHE A 3 -9.51 -2.85 2.73
C PHE A 3 -8.16 -3.49 3.02
N MET A 4 -7.12 -2.67 3.03
CA MET A 4 -5.77 -3.04 3.41
C MET A 4 -5.22 -2.04 4.41
N LEU A 5 -4.59 -2.56 5.47
CA LEU A 5 -3.96 -1.76 6.52
C LEU A 5 -2.51 -2.18 6.71
N LEU A 6 -1.64 -1.20 6.92
CA LEU A 6 -0.28 -1.39 7.42
C LEU A 6 -0.17 -0.71 8.77
N PHE A 7 0.34 -1.41 9.76
CA PHE A 7 0.50 -0.85 11.10
C PHE A 7 1.75 -1.39 11.80
N SER A 8 2.20 -0.64 12.79
CA SER A 8 3.38 -0.97 13.57
C SER A 8 3.06 -1.97 14.69
N ARG A 9 4.10 -2.53 15.30
CA ARG A 9 3.97 -3.39 16.49
C ARG A 9 3.31 -2.68 17.67
N GLN A 10 3.39 -1.35 17.73
CA GLN A 10 2.73 -0.53 18.74
C GLN A 10 1.28 -0.20 18.41
N GLY A 11 0.78 -0.67 17.27
CA GLY A 11 -0.60 -0.44 16.85
C GLY A 11 -0.83 0.88 16.13
N LYS A 12 0.22 1.55 15.68
CA LYS A 12 0.10 2.79 14.91
C LYS A 12 -0.14 2.48 13.44
N LEU A 13 -1.27 2.96 12.92
CA LEU A 13 -1.63 2.81 11.52
C LEU A 13 -0.72 3.70 10.65
N ARG A 14 -0.04 3.09 9.67
CA ARG A 14 0.91 3.77 8.79
C ARG A 14 0.40 3.93 7.37
N LEU A 15 -0.43 3.00 6.91
CA LEU A 15 -1.07 3.07 5.60
C LEU A 15 -2.45 2.41 5.71
N GLN A 16 -3.42 2.99 5.04
CA GLN A 16 -4.76 2.42 4.91
C GLN A 16 -5.31 2.66 3.51
N LYS A 17 -5.89 1.64 2.94
CA LYS A 17 -6.59 1.70 1.66
C LYS A 17 -7.94 1.02 1.79
N TRP A 18 -8.99 1.77 1.55
CA TRP A 18 -10.37 1.30 1.67
C TRP A 18 -11.00 1.23 0.28
N TYR A 19 -11.53 0.07 -0.05
CA TYR A 19 -12.21 -0.19 -1.32
C TYR A 19 -13.73 -0.18 -1.17
N VAL A 20 -14.22 0.08 0.03
CA VAL A 20 -15.63 0.18 0.35
C VAL A 20 -15.95 1.57 0.86
N PRO A 21 -17.13 2.13 0.52
CA PRO A 21 -17.52 3.44 1.01
C PRO A 21 -17.96 3.36 2.48
N LEU A 22 -17.13 3.89 3.37
CA LEU A 22 -17.42 4.00 4.79
C LEU A 22 -17.09 5.41 5.27
N GLY A 23 -17.80 5.88 6.29
CA GLY A 23 -17.49 7.15 6.94
C GLY A 23 -16.14 7.11 7.68
N ASP A 24 -15.51 8.25 7.84
CA ASP A 24 -14.19 8.33 8.47
C ASP A 24 -14.16 7.84 9.91
N GLN A 25 -15.21 8.10 10.69
CA GLN A 25 -15.33 7.58 12.05
C GLN A 25 -15.42 6.05 12.09
N GLU A 26 -16.17 5.49 11.18
CA GLU A 26 -16.32 4.04 11.09
C GLU A 26 -15.01 3.36 10.66
N LYS A 27 -14.32 3.93 9.67
CA LYS A 27 -12.99 3.46 9.27
C LYS A 27 -12.00 3.45 10.44
N ARG A 28 -11.96 4.53 11.23
CA ARG A 28 -11.09 4.62 12.41
C ARG A 28 -11.44 3.59 13.46
N ARG A 29 -12.73 3.40 13.73
CA ARG A 29 -13.21 2.41 14.71
C ARG A 29 -12.85 0.99 14.29
N LEU A 30 -13.16 0.62 13.04
CA LEU A 30 -12.88 -0.70 12.50
C LEU A 30 -11.38 -0.99 12.45
N GLY A 31 -10.60 -0.03 11.98
CA GLY A 31 -9.15 -0.16 11.92
C GLY A 31 -8.53 -0.35 13.29
N ARG A 32 -8.93 0.43 14.27
CA ARG A 32 -8.45 0.32 15.65
C ARG A 32 -8.79 -1.02 16.28
N GLU A 33 -10.03 -1.47 16.10
CA GLU A 33 -10.49 -2.75 16.62
C GLU A 33 -9.72 -3.92 16.01
N LEU A 34 -9.55 -3.92 14.69
CA LEU A 34 -8.83 -4.98 13.99
C LEU A 34 -7.35 -5.01 14.37
N VAL A 35 -6.69 -3.86 14.45
CA VAL A 35 -5.30 -3.77 14.88
C VAL A 35 -5.11 -4.37 16.27
N GLN A 36 -5.98 -4.02 17.21
CA GLN A 36 -5.92 -4.59 18.56
C GLN A 36 -6.16 -6.10 18.57
N THR A 37 -7.08 -6.57 17.76
CA THR A 37 -7.37 -8.01 17.63
C THR A 37 -6.15 -8.78 17.14
N ILE A 38 -5.49 -8.28 16.10
CA ILE A 38 -4.29 -8.93 15.53
C ILE A 38 -3.14 -8.89 16.54
N LEU A 39 -2.88 -7.75 17.15
CA LEU A 39 -1.78 -7.62 18.13
C LEU A 39 -2.00 -8.46 19.40
N GLY A 40 -3.26 -8.75 19.74
CA GLY A 40 -3.61 -9.62 20.86
C GLY A 40 -3.41 -11.10 20.58
N ARG A 41 -3.20 -11.50 19.33
CA ARG A 41 -2.99 -12.90 18.96
C ARG A 41 -1.58 -13.37 19.30
N LYS A 42 -1.46 -14.64 19.68
CA LYS A 42 -0.15 -15.25 19.94
C LYS A 42 0.62 -15.45 18.63
N ALA A 43 1.93 -15.34 18.68
CA ALA A 43 2.81 -15.46 17.49
C ALA A 43 2.68 -16.79 16.74
N LYS A 44 2.22 -17.84 17.40
CA LYS A 44 2.00 -19.17 16.79
C LYS A 44 0.62 -19.34 16.17
N MET A 45 -0.26 -18.34 16.27
CA MET A 45 -1.58 -18.42 15.67
C MET A 45 -1.50 -18.23 14.15
N CYS A 46 -2.44 -18.86 13.44
CA CYS A 46 -2.57 -18.75 11.99
C CYS A 46 -2.69 -17.28 11.56
N SER A 47 -2.11 -16.94 10.42
CA SER A 47 -2.20 -15.61 9.80
C SER A 47 -3.59 -15.32 9.21
N PHE A 48 -4.55 -16.20 9.42
CA PHE A 48 -5.94 -16.08 9.00
C PHE A 48 -6.83 -16.00 10.23
N LEU A 49 -7.80 -15.09 10.20
CA LEU A 49 -8.82 -15.01 11.24
C LEU A 49 -10.15 -14.60 10.66
N GLU A 50 -11.23 -15.05 11.28
CA GLU A 50 -12.56 -14.52 11.03
C GLU A 50 -12.78 -13.32 11.93
N TRP A 51 -13.22 -12.23 11.33
CA TRP A 51 -13.47 -10.98 12.04
C TRP A 51 -14.74 -10.34 11.51
N ARG A 52 -15.78 -10.26 12.37
CA ARG A 52 -17.13 -9.90 11.95
C ARG A 52 -17.58 -10.82 10.81
N ASP A 53 -18.10 -10.28 9.70
CA ASP A 53 -18.52 -11.04 8.53
C ASP A 53 -17.41 -11.18 7.47
N LEU A 54 -16.17 -10.87 7.84
CA LEU A 54 -15.04 -10.84 6.94
C LEU A 54 -13.97 -11.84 7.37
N LYS A 55 -13.20 -12.25 6.39
CA LYS A 55 -11.94 -12.95 6.64
C LYS A 55 -10.81 -11.93 6.64
N VAL A 56 -9.87 -12.09 7.53
CA VAL A 56 -8.68 -11.23 7.62
C VAL A 56 -7.45 -12.08 7.41
N VAL A 57 -6.63 -11.64 6.46
CA VAL A 57 -5.33 -12.23 6.16
C VAL A 57 -4.27 -11.22 6.54
N TYR A 58 -3.32 -11.63 7.37
CA TYR A 58 -2.25 -10.74 7.78
C TYR A 58 -0.91 -11.44 7.82
N LYS A 59 0.15 -10.67 7.67
CA LYS A 59 1.52 -11.12 7.77
C LYS A 59 2.38 -10.06 8.42
N ARG A 60 3.24 -10.48 9.31
CA ARG A 60 4.26 -9.61 9.89
C ARG A 60 5.53 -9.67 9.06
N TYR A 61 6.05 -8.50 8.73
CA TYR A 61 7.34 -8.35 8.10
C TYR A 61 8.14 -7.28 8.88
N ALA A 62 9.28 -7.68 9.46
CA ALA A 62 10.05 -6.83 10.37
C ALA A 62 9.17 -6.26 11.52
N SER A 63 9.08 -4.95 11.63
CA SER A 63 8.24 -4.28 12.62
C SER A 63 6.84 -3.90 12.11
N LEU A 64 6.52 -4.28 10.89
CA LEU A 64 5.25 -3.95 10.24
C LEU A 64 4.33 -5.15 10.12
N TYR A 65 3.03 -4.88 10.27
CA TYR A 65 1.97 -5.82 9.95
C TYR A 65 1.24 -5.37 8.69
N PHE A 66 1.06 -6.30 7.76
CA PHE A 66 0.30 -6.13 6.53
C PHE A 66 -0.99 -6.92 6.68
N CYS A 67 -2.12 -6.27 6.57
CA CYS A 67 -3.42 -6.86 6.85
C CYS A 67 -4.41 -6.54 5.73
N CYS A 68 -5.10 -7.56 5.23
CA CYS A 68 -6.17 -7.41 4.25
C CYS A 68 -7.46 -8.02 4.78
N ALA A 69 -8.57 -7.30 4.67
CA ALA A 69 -9.90 -7.83 4.89
C ALA A 69 -10.53 -8.22 3.56
N ILE A 70 -11.00 -9.44 3.46
CA ILE A 70 -11.61 -10.02 2.26
C ILE A 70 -12.99 -10.59 2.58
N GLU A 71 -13.77 -10.84 1.55
CA GLU A 71 -15.08 -11.46 1.67
C GLU A 71 -14.95 -12.99 1.81
N GLU A 72 -16.00 -13.63 2.29
CA GLU A 72 -15.99 -15.07 2.56
C GLU A 72 -15.68 -15.92 1.33
N GLN A 73 -16.12 -15.50 0.14
CA GLN A 73 -15.86 -16.18 -1.11
C GLN A 73 -14.45 -15.98 -1.68
N ASP A 74 -13.70 -15.00 -1.16
CA ASP A 74 -12.34 -14.72 -1.61
C ASP A 74 -11.34 -15.76 -1.07
N ASN A 75 -10.27 -15.99 -1.81
CA ASN A 75 -9.26 -16.98 -1.45
C ASN A 75 -8.16 -16.36 -0.59
N GLU A 76 -7.99 -16.90 0.62
CA GLU A 76 -7.00 -16.42 1.59
C GLU A 76 -5.56 -16.58 1.09
N LEU A 77 -5.26 -17.67 0.39
CA LEU A 77 -3.91 -17.94 -0.12
C LEU A 77 -3.51 -16.97 -1.21
N ILE A 78 -4.46 -16.61 -2.09
CA ILE A 78 -4.23 -15.59 -3.12
C ILE A 78 -3.99 -14.23 -2.46
N THR A 79 -4.76 -13.90 -1.44
CA THR A 79 -4.60 -12.65 -0.69
C THR A 79 -3.25 -12.59 0.04
N LEU A 80 -2.83 -13.69 0.65
CA LEU A 80 -1.52 -13.78 1.28
C LEU A 80 -0.39 -13.57 0.25
N GLU A 81 -0.54 -14.11 -0.94
CA GLU A 81 0.41 -13.90 -2.02
C GLU A 81 0.43 -12.44 -2.51
N VAL A 82 -0.71 -11.78 -2.58
CA VAL A 82 -0.79 -10.34 -2.88
C VAL A 82 -0.01 -9.54 -1.84
N ILE A 83 -0.19 -9.82 -0.56
CA ILE A 83 0.58 -9.19 0.52
C ILE A 83 2.08 -9.43 0.31
N HIS A 84 2.47 -10.66 0.06
CA HIS A 84 3.86 -11.04 -0.13
C HIS A 84 4.52 -10.28 -1.31
N ARG A 85 3.82 -10.18 -2.43
CA ARG A 85 4.32 -9.45 -3.60
C ARG A 85 4.41 -7.96 -3.36
N TYR A 86 3.47 -7.38 -2.62
CA TYR A 86 3.55 -5.97 -2.23
C TYR A 86 4.76 -5.70 -1.34
N VAL A 87 5.01 -6.56 -0.35
CA VAL A 87 6.22 -6.48 0.49
C VAL A 87 7.49 -6.57 -0.36
N GLU A 88 7.54 -7.48 -1.32
CA GLU A 88 8.70 -7.58 -2.23
C GLU A 88 8.92 -6.32 -3.06
N LEU A 89 7.85 -5.69 -3.54
CA LEU A 89 7.95 -4.43 -4.29
C LEU A 89 8.49 -3.30 -3.41
N LEU A 90 8.00 -3.20 -2.19
CA LEU A 90 8.50 -2.22 -1.22
C LEU A 90 9.97 -2.47 -0.88
N ASP A 91 10.36 -3.72 -0.69
CA ASP A 91 11.75 -4.10 -0.42
C ASP A 91 12.68 -3.72 -1.56
N LYS A 92 12.26 -3.94 -2.80
CA LYS A 92 13.04 -3.57 -3.96
C LYS A 92 13.19 -2.06 -4.11
N TYR A 93 12.13 -1.32 -3.85
CA TYR A 93 12.14 0.12 -3.95
C TYR A 93 12.95 0.79 -2.85
N PHE A 94 12.74 0.38 -1.59
CA PHE A 94 13.39 0.98 -0.42
C PHE A 94 14.71 0.31 -0.01
N GLY A 95 15.02 -0.85 -0.54
CA GLY A 95 16.19 -1.62 -0.13
C GLY A 95 16.08 -2.11 1.31
N SER A 96 15.23 -3.10 1.57
CA SER A 96 14.83 -3.59 2.89
C SER A 96 13.88 -2.63 3.62
N VAL A 97 12.61 -2.71 3.29
CA VAL A 97 11.58 -1.81 3.83
C VAL A 97 11.47 -1.91 5.35
N CYS A 98 11.39 -0.75 5.99
CA CYS A 98 11.11 -0.64 7.41
C CYS A 98 10.01 0.40 7.67
N GLU A 99 9.57 0.50 8.93
CA GLU A 99 8.51 1.43 9.31
C GLU A 99 8.84 2.88 8.94
N LEU A 100 10.10 3.31 9.11
CA LEU A 100 10.53 4.67 8.79
C LEU A 100 10.37 5.00 7.31
N ASP A 101 10.63 4.04 6.42
CA ASP A 101 10.44 4.23 4.98
C ASP A 101 8.99 4.56 4.65
N ILE A 102 8.04 3.88 5.28
CA ILE A 102 6.61 4.12 5.10
C ILE A 102 6.20 5.48 5.69
N ILE A 103 6.72 5.85 6.86
CA ILE A 103 6.42 7.14 7.49
C ILE A 103 6.87 8.31 6.63
N PHE A 104 8.12 8.29 6.16
CA PHE A 104 8.72 9.39 5.42
C PHE A 104 8.34 9.40 3.94
N ASN A 105 7.92 8.28 3.39
CA ASN A 105 7.61 8.11 1.97
C ASN A 105 6.23 7.48 1.76
N PHE A 106 5.23 7.86 2.55
CA PHE A 106 3.90 7.25 2.49
C PHE A 106 3.27 7.39 1.09
N GLU A 107 3.51 8.50 0.40
CA GLU A 107 3.01 8.72 -0.97
C GLU A 107 3.56 7.68 -1.95
N LYS A 108 4.83 7.34 -1.83
CA LYS A 108 5.45 6.27 -2.64
C LYS A 108 4.89 4.91 -2.33
N ALA A 109 4.68 4.60 -1.05
CA ALA A 109 4.07 3.34 -0.64
C ALA A 109 2.64 3.20 -1.17
N TYR A 110 1.83 4.28 -1.14
CA TYR A 110 0.51 4.30 -1.76
C TYR A 110 0.58 4.15 -3.27
N PHE A 111 1.48 4.84 -3.93
CA PHE A 111 1.66 4.75 -5.37
C PHE A 111 2.01 3.33 -5.81
N ILE A 112 2.94 2.69 -5.12
CA ILE A 112 3.32 1.29 -5.40
C ILE A 112 2.13 0.36 -5.22
N LEU A 113 1.35 0.54 -4.18
CA LEU A 113 0.15 -0.26 -3.93
C LEU A 113 -0.89 -0.07 -5.03
N ASP A 114 -1.18 1.17 -5.39
CA ASP A 114 -2.17 1.49 -6.40
C ASP A 114 -1.78 0.95 -7.78
N GLU A 115 -0.52 1.12 -8.19
CA GLU A 115 -0.02 0.57 -9.45
C GLU A 115 -0.06 -0.96 -9.47
N PHE A 116 0.29 -1.59 -8.36
CA PHE A 116 0.26 -3.05 -8.25
C PHE A 116 -1.16 -3.60 -8.33
N LEU A 117 -2.12 -2.99 -7.65
CA LEU A 117 -3.51 -3.45 -7.61
C LEU A 117 -4.32 -3.04 -8.83
N LEU A 118 -4.03 -1.88 -9.45
CA LEU A 118 -4.68 -1.45 -10.69
C LEU A 118 -4.30 -2.32 -11.90
N GLY A 119 -3.15 -2.98 -11.86
CA GLY A 119 -2.77 -4.01 -12.81
C GLY A 119 -3.66 -5.25 -12.74
N GLY A 120 -4.64 -5.26 -11.85
CA GLY A 120 -5.82 -6.13 -11.76
C GLY A 120 -5.59 -7.53 -11.25
N GLU A 121 -4.51 -8.16 -11.53
CA GLU A 121 -4.17 -9.49 -11.02
C GLU A 121 -2.66 -9.59 -10.87
N ALA A 122 -2.22 -10.18 -9.77
CA ALA A 122 -0.83 -10.39 -9.44
C ALA A 122 -0.17 -11.36 -10.43
N GLN A 123 0.12 -10.89 -11.63
CA GLN A 123 0.93 -11.62 -12.60
C GLN A 123 2.41 -11.28 -12.40
N GLU A 124 3.29 -12.26 -12.60
CA GLU A 124 4.74 -12.08 -12.44
C GLU A 124 5.32 -10.94 -13.29
N THR A 125 4.71 -10.66 -14.43
CA THR A 125 5.07 -9.56 -15.31
C THR A 125 4.76 -8.18 -14.73
N SER A 126 3.90 -8.08 -13.73
CA SER A 126 3.50 -6.81 -13.13
C SER A 126 4.61 -6.17 -12.29
N LYS A 127 5.49 -6.95 -11.64
CA LYS A 127 6.59 -6.41 -10.83
C LYS A 127 7.52 -5.48 -11.61
N LYS A 128 7.97 -5.91 -12.78
CA LYS A 128 8.87 -5.13 -13.64
C LYS A 128 8.19 -3.89 -14.18
N SER A 129 6.91 -4.00 -14.55
CA SER A 129 6.12 -2.87 -15.04
C SER A 129 5.88 -1.83 -13.95
N VAL A 130 5.57 -2.26 -12.74
CA VAL A 130 5.36 -1.35 -11.58
C VAL A 130 6.66 -0.63 -11.23
N LEU A 131 7.78 -1.33 -11.14
CA LEU A 131 9.08 -0.72 -10.85
C LEU A 131 9.47 0.30 -11.92
N LYS A 132 9.23 -0.02 -13.18
CA LYS A 132 9.49 0.91 -14.28
C LYS A 132 8.60 2.16 -14.20
N ALA A 133 7.32 2.01 -13.87
CA ALA A 133 6.41 3.13 -13.68
C ALA A 133 6.86 4.03 -12.51
N ILE A 134 7.33 3.44 -11.42
CA ILE A 134 7.86 4.19 -10.26
C ILE A 134 9.11 4.97 -10.64
N GLU A 135 10.06 4.34 -11.33
CA GLU A 135 11.28 5.01 -11.80
C GLU A 135 10.96 6.19 -12.73
N GLN A 136 10.01 6.01 -13.65
CA GLN A 136 9.56 7.08 -14.53
C GLN A 136 8.89 8.23 -13.77
N ALA A 137 8.06 7.93 -12.78
CA ALA A 137 7.42 8.94 -11.95
C ALA A 137 8.46 9.72 -11.11
N ASP A 138 9.46 9.04 -10.57
CA ASP A 138 10.55 9.69 -9.83
C ASP A 138 11.39 10.61 -10.72
N GLN A 139 11.74 10.18 -11.94
CA GLN A 139 12.45 11.01 -12.91
C GLN A 139 11.66 12.26 -13.30
N LEU A 140 10.35 12.13 -13.50
CA LEU A 140 9.48 13.27 -13.78
C LEU A 140 9.44 14.26 -12.61
N GLN A 141 9.35 13.77 -11.38
CA GLN A 141 9.36 14.61 -10.20
C GLN A 141 10.69 15.35 -10.04
N GLU A 142 11.81 14.67 -10.22
CA GLU A 142 13.14 15.31 -10.17
C GLU A 142 13.29 16.39 -11.23
N ASN A 143 12.78 16.16 -12.42
CA ASN A 143 12.80 17.13 -13.51
C ASN A 143 11.94 18.37 -13.18
N ILE A 144 10.75 18.16 -12.61
CA ILE A 144 9.87 19.24 -12.18
C ILE A 144 10.55 20.06 -11.08
N ASP A 145 11.11 19.40 -10.07
CA ASP A 145 11.79 20.07 -8.96
C ASP A 145 13.04 20.85 -9.44
N PHE A 146 13.77 20.31 -10.39
CA PHE A 146 14.90 21.00 -11.02
C PHE A 146 14.43 22.24 -11.78
N GLN A 147 13.38 22.11 -12.59
CA GLN A 147 12.81 23.24 -13.33
C GLN A 147 12.29 24.33 -12.38
N MET A 148 11.63 23.97 -11.31
CA MET A 148 11.13 24.91 -10.31
C MET A 148 12.25 25.64 -9.58
N ARG A 149 13.42 24.99 -9.36
CA ARG A 149 14.61 25.63 -8.77
C ARG A 149 15.26 26.62 -9.71
N LEU A 150 15.32 26.27 -11.01
CA LEU A 150 15.92 27.14 -12.03
C LEU A 150 15.03 28.34 -12.39
N PHE A 151 13.71 28.14 -12.42
CA PHE A 151 12.74 29.13 -12.86
C PHE A 151 11.59 29.25 -11.84
N PRO A 152 11.84 29.83 -10.66
CA PRO A 152 10.79 30.01 -9.66
C PRO A 152 9.70 30.93 -10.21
N GLY A 153 8.47 30.45 -10.26
CA GLY A 153 7.30 31.18 -10.74
C GLY A 153 6.87 30.88 -12.16
N VAL A 154 7.56 29.99 -12.87
CA VAL A 154 7.11 29.47 -14.17
C VAL A 154 6.29 28.21 -13.95
N LEU A 155 4.97 28.29 -14.22
CA LEU A 155 4.09 27.12 -14.33
C LEU A 155 4.52 26.34 -15.59
N VAL A 156 4.79 25.03 -15.43
CA VAL A 156 5.10 24.12 -16.55
C VAL A 156 3.85 23.30 -16.83
N PRO A 157 2.88 23.77 -17.68
CA PRO A 157 1.57 23.17 -17.83
C PRO A 157 1.60 21.78 -18.47
N ASN A 158 2.63 21.50 -19.29
CA ASN A 158 2.70 20.27 -20.06
C ASN A 158 3.19 19.04 -19.27
N MET A 159 3.90 19.23 -18.18
CA MET A 159 4.36 18.13 -17.34
C MET A 159 3.32 17.66 -16.32
N ALA A 160 2.44 18.58 -15.88
CA ALA A 160 1.33 18.25 -14.98
C ALA A 160 0.23 17.43 -15.66
N SER A 161 0.05 17.58 -16.99
CA SER A 161 -0.95 16.81 -17.74
C SER A 161 -0.49 15.38 -18.05
N GLU A 162 0.80 15.16 -18.17
CA GLU A 162 1.34 13.80 -18.38
C GLU A 162 1.37 12.98 -17.09
N SER A 163 1.60 13.63 -15.95
CA SER A 163 1.53 12.93 -14.66
C SER A 163 0.09 12.55 -14.27
N SER A 164 -0.90 13.35 -14.66
CA SER A 164 -2.31 12.99 -14.42
C SER A 164 -2.82 11.88 -15.33
N GLY A 165 -2.20 11.67 -16.49
CA GLY A 165 -2.51 10.56 -17.40
C GLY A 165 -2.05 9.21 -16.88
N LEU A 166 -1.01 9.15 -16.04
CA LEU A 166 -0.53 7.93 -15.38
C LEU A 166 -1.46 7.47 -14.24
N PHE A 167 -2.29 8.36 -13.70
CA PHE A 167 -3.22 8.06 -12.61
C PHE A 167 -4.66 7.78 -13.07
N GLN A 168 -4.97 7.89 -14.37
CA GLN A 168 -6.34 7.74 -14.92
C GLN A 168 -6.59 6.48 -15.75
N ASN A 169 -5.62 5.60 -15.90
CA ASN A 169 -5.82 4.34 -16.63
C ASN A 169 -5.55 3.12 -15.75
#